data_ed68fe7d5661cf98c867749285e01dd7
#
_entry.id   ed68fe7d5661cf98c867749285e01dd7
#
_cell.length_a   1.000
_cell.length_b   1.000
_cell.length_c   1.000
_cell.angle_alpha   90.00
_cell.angle_beta   90.00
_cell.angle_gamma   90.00
#
_symmetry.space_group_name_H-M   'P 1'
#
loop_
_entity.id
_entity.type
_entity.pdbx_description
1 polymer ?
#
loop_
_entity_poly.entity_id
_entity_poly.type
_entity_poly.pdbx_seq_one_letter_code
_entity_poly.pdbx_strand_id
1 'polypeptide(L)'
;MKWWIVHDLALGETRSLIPNILSLNHIRNTGAAWSLLEGKMWFFALITIIAVVVVITLMVKNRKTGNRWFMIGLSLILAGAIGNFIDRMRLGYVVDMFQTDFINFPIFNVADVTLVCGVICILIYTILDEKDQKKK
;
A
#
# COMPACT_ATOMS: atom_id res chain seq x y z
N MET A 1 -11.26 7.57 2.96
CA MET A 1 -11.96 6.45 2.31
C MET A 1 -12.27 5.31 3.28
N LYS A 2 -11.31 4.73 4.02
CA LYS A 2 -11.56 3.64 4.99
C LYS A 2 -12.67 3.99 6.01
N TRP A 3 -12.65 5.19 6.57
CA TRP A 3 -13.70 5.67 7.46
C TRP A 3 -15.10 5.62 6.82
N TRP A 4 -15.21 6.06 5.56
CA TRP A 4 -16.48 6.03 4.82
C TRP A 4 -16.97 4.60 4.62
N ILE A 5 -16.11 3.66 4.20
CA ILE A 5 -16.47 2.25 4.02
C ILE A 5 -17.05 1.65 5.30
N VAL A 6 -16.40 1.89 6.44
CA VAL A 6 -16.85 1.35 7.75
C VAL A 6 -18.24 1.87 8.15
N HIS A 7 -18.64 3.08 7.71
CA HIS A 7 -19.92 3.69 8.08
C HIS A 7 -21.02 3.44 7.05
N ASP A 8 -20.67 3.22 5.78
CA ASP A 8 -21.63 3.14 4.67
C ASP A 8 -21.94 1.71 4.22
N LEU A 9 -21.01 0.77 4.43
CA LEU A 9 -21.19 -0.64 4.11
C LEU A 9 -21.12 -1.51 5.37
N ALA A 10 -22.08 -2.45 5.50
CA ALA A 10 -21.98 -3.48 6.54
C ALA A 10 -20.77 -4.39 6.28
N LEU A 11 -20.24 -5.01 7.35
CA LEU A 11 -19.12 -5.94 7.20
C LEU A 11 -19.52 -7.13 6.29
N GLY A 12 -18.73 -7.37 5.26
CA GLY A 12 -19.00 -8.39 4.23
C GLY A 12 -20.00 -7.94 3.14
N GLU A 13 -20.58 -6.74 3.25
CA GLU A 13 -21.43 -6.20 2.19
C GLU A 13 -20.61 -5.90 0.94
N THR A 14 -21.14 -6.29 -0.21
CA THR A 14 -20.55 -6.02 -1.52
C THR A 14 -21.48 -5.13 -2.34
N ARG A 15 -20.92 -4.08 -2.94
CA ARG A 15 -21.63 -3.14 -3.82
C ARG A 15 -20.85 -2.94 -5.11
N SER A 16 -21.42 -3.33 -6.23
CA SER A 16 -20.78 -3.17 -7.55
C SER A 16 -20.56 -1.69 -7.88
N LEU A 17 -19.34 -1.34 -8.27
CA LEU A 17 -18.96 -0.03 -8.82
C LEU A 17 -18.96 -0.05 -10.35
N ILE A 18 -18.33 -1.07 -10.93
CA ILE A 18 -18.27 -1.32 -12.37
C ILE A 18 -18.62 -2.79 -12.55
N PRO A 19 -19.79 -3.10 -13.15
CA PRO A 19 -20.27 -4.48 -13.29
C PRO A 19 -19.20 -5.41 -13.88
N ASN A 20 -18.97 -6.56 -13.25
CA ASN A 20 -18.02 -7.59 -13.61
C ASN A 20 -16.53 -7.16 -13.62
N ILE A 21 -16.20 -5.97 -13.13
CA ILE A 21 -14.82 -5.45 -13.10
C ILE A 21 -14.39 -5.13 -11.68
N LEU A 22 -15.15 -4.29 -10.96
CA LEU A 22 -14.76 -3.76 -9.67
C LEU A 22 -15.97 -3.59 -8.75
N SER A 23 -15.85 -4.12 -7.55
CA SER A 23 -16.84 -3.95 -6.48
C SER A 23 -16.19 -3.34 -5.23
N LEU A 24 -17.00 -2.68 -4.41
CA LEU A 24 -16.67 -2.38 -3.03
C LEU A 24 -17.10 -3.53 -2.15
N ASN A 25 -16.21 -3.96 -1.25
CA ASN A 25 -16.50 -5.00 -0.27
C ASN A 25 -15.83 -4.63 1.06
N HIS A 26 -16.61 -4.47 2.12
CA HIS A 26 -16.06 -4.12 3.44
C HIS A 26 -15.48 -5.36 4.13
N ILE A 27 -14.16 -5.46 4.18
CA ILE A 27 -13.45 -6.58 4.83
C ILE A 27 -12.49 -6.06 5.90
N ARG A 28 -12.34 -6.87 6.97
CA ARG A 28 -11.31 -6.73 8.01
C ARG A 28 -10.18 -7.71 7.74
N ASN A 29 -9.05 -7.20 7.27
CA ASN A 29 -7.87 -8.00 6.97
C ASN A 29 -6.96 -8.10 8.21
N THR A 30 -6.88 -9.28 8.81
CA THR A 30 -6.05 -9.58 9.98
C THR A 30 -4.68 -10.17 9.63
N GLY A 31 -4.35 -10.25 8.33
CA GLY A 31 -3.09 -10.81 7.83
C GLY A 31 -2.43 -9.95 6.75
N ALA A 32 -1.70 -10.62 5.86
CA ALA A 32 -1.26 -10.08 4.58
C ALA A 32 -2.21 -10.56 3.46
N ALA A 33 -1.80 -10.37 2.18
CA ALA A 33 -2.51 -10.95 1.06
C ALA A 33 -2.69 -12.47 1.26
N TRP A 34 -3.85 -13.00 0.85
CA TRP A 34 -4.25 -14.40 1.02
C TRP A 34 -4.22 -14.90 2.48
N SER A 35 -4.54 -14.02 3.47
CA SER A 35 -4.55 -14.33 4.90
C SER A 35 -3.23 -14.90 5.45
N LEU A 36 -2.11 -14.63 4.78
CA LEU A 36 -0.79 -15.03 5.28
C LEU A 36 -0.50 -14.34 6.62
N LEU A 37 0.05 -15.09 7.59
CA LEU A 37 0.38 -14.62 8.93
C LEU A 37 -0.80 -14.01 9.68
N GLU A 38 -2.01 -14.55 9.49
CA GLU A 38 -3.22 -14.08 10.16
C GLU A 38 -3.02 -13.99 11.68
N GLY A 39 -3.50 -12.90 12.29
CA GLY A 39 -3.37 -12.63 13.72
C GLY A 39 -1.98 -12.19 14.20
N LYS A 40 -0.96 -12.14 13.34
CA LYS A 40 0.41 -11.71 13.71
C LYS A 40 0.59 -10.18 13.55
N MET A 41 -0.34 -9.39 14.12
CA MET A 41 -0.33 -7.92 13.98
C MET A 41 0.97 -7.27 14.45
N TRP A 42 1.58 -7.77 15.53
CA TRP A 42 2.85 -7.25 16.05
C TRP A 42 4.00 -7.40 15.02
N PHE A 43 3.99 -8.50 14.26
CA PHE A 43 4.99 -8.74 13.23
C PHE A 43 4.85 -7.73 12.06
N PHE A 44 3.61 -7.47 11.62
CA PHE A 44 3.36 -6.44 10.61
C PHE A 44 3.71 -5.04 11.11
N ALA A 45 3.44 -4.74 12.39
CA ALA A 45 3.84 -3.47 12.99
C ALA A 45 5.35 -3.30 12.98
N LEU A 46 6.11 -4.32 13.40
CA LEU A 46 7.57 -4.29 13.42
C LEU A 46 8.15 -4.07 12.01
N ILE A 47 7.70 -4.87 11.02
CA ILE A 47 8.14 -4.73 9.62
C ILE A 47 7.83 -3.33 9.09
N THR A 48 6.65 -2.80 9.39
CA THR A 48 6.27 -1.46 8.93
C THR A 48 7.15 -0.38 9.56
N ILE A 49 7.47 -0.48 10.85
CA ILE A 49 8.38 0.46 11.52
C ILE A 49 9.76 0.42 10.85
N ILE A 50 10.30 -0.77 10.60
CA ILE A 50 11.60 -0.92 9.91
C ILE A 50 11.54 -0.29 8.52
N ALA A 51 10.51 -0.58 7.74
CA ALA A 51 10.31 -0.01 6.40
C ALA A 51 10.22 1.52 6.44
N VAL A 52 9.47 2.08 7.37
CA VAL A 52 9.33 3.53 7.57
C VAL A 52 10.68 4.18 7.88
N VAL A 53 11.47 3.59 8.79
CA VAL A 53 12.81 4.10 9.14
C VAL A 53 13.73 4.07 7.92
N VAL A 54 13.73 2.98 7.16
CA VAL A 54 14.54 2.86 5.92
C VAL A 54 14.11 3.92 4.90
N VAL A 55 12.82 4.06 4.64
CA VAL A 55 12.30 5.03 3.66
C VAL A 55 12.66 6.46 4.07
N ILE A 56 12.44 6.83 5.33
CA ILE A 56 12.80 8.17 5.84
C ILE A 56 14.31 8.40 5.71
N THR A 57 15.13 7.42 6.04
CA THR A 57 16.59 7.52 5.91
C THR A 57 17.01 7.77 4.46
N LEU A 58 16.41 7.04 3.51
CA LEU A 58 16.64 7.23 2.07
C LEU A 58 16.18 8.62 1.61
N MET A 59 15.03 9.10 2.06
CA MET A 59 14.53 10.44 1.74
C MET A 59 15.48 11.53 2.24
N VAL A 60 15.96 11.43 3.48
CA VAL A 60 16.88 12.40 4.07
C VAL A 60 18.23 12.39 3.34
N LYS A 61 18.79 11.22 3.03
CA LYS A 61 20.06 11.10 2.30
C LYS A 61 19.98 11.70 0.90
N ASN A 62 18.86 11.52 0.22
CA ASN A 62 18.69 11.93 -1.17
C ASN A 62 17.96 13.28 -1.34
N ARG A 63 17.67 14.01 -0.27
CA ARG A 63 16.87 15.25 -0.30
C ARG A 63 17.43 16.35 -1.22
N LYS A 64 18.75 16.40 -1.42
CA LYS A 64 19.42 17.43 -2.23
C LYS A 64 19.74 16.96 -3.65
N THR A 65 19.93 15.67 -3.85
CA THR A 65 20.42 15.07 -5.10
C THR A 65 19.45 14.06 -5.71
N GLY A 66 18.40 13.68 -4.95
CA GLY A 66 17.46 12.67 -5.37
C GLY A 66 16.64 13.09 -6.57
N ASN A 67 16.49 12.17 -7.52
CA ASN A 67 15.60 12.30 -8.64
C ASN A 67 14.15 12.44 -8.15
N ARG A 68 13.33 13.24 -8.87
CA ARG A 68 11.92 13.47 -8.52
C ARG A 68 11.11 12.17 -8.46
N TRP A 69 11.29 11.27 -9.41
CA TRP A 69 10.61 9.98 -9.44
C TRP A 69 10.95 9.11 -8.24
N PHE A 70 12.22 9.08 -7.84
CA PHE A 70 12.67 8.39 -6.64
C PHE A 70 12.03 8.96 -5.38
N MET A 71 11.99 10.29 -5.23
CA MET A 71 11.39 10.95 -4.07
C MET A 71 9.87 10.76 -4.02
N ILE A 72 9.18 10.83 -5.17
CA ILE A 72 7.74 10.53 -5.27
C ILE A 72 7.48 9.07 -4.86
N GLY A 73 8.26 8.13 -5.38
CA GLY A 73 8.16 6.72 -5.03
C GLY A 73 8.30 6.47 -3.54
N LEU A 74 9.33 7.03 -2.90
CA LEU A 74 9.51 6.93 -1.46
C LEU A 74 8.36 7.54 -0.66
N SER A 75 7.82 8.69 -1.12
CA SER A 75 6.70 9.36 -0.46
C SER A 75 5.42 8.54 -0.53
N LEU A 76 5.14 7.90 -1.67
CA LEU A 76 3.99 7.02 -1.85
C LEU A 76 4.12 5.75 -0.98
N ILE A 77 5.30 5.14 -0.93
CA ILE A 77 5.55 3.98 -0.05
C ILE A 77 5.34 4.38 1.41
N LEU A 78 5.87 5.51 1.83
CA LEU A 78 5.69 6.00 3.20
C LEU A 78 4.21 6.22 3.53
N ALA A 79 3.46 6.88 2.65
CA ALA A 79 2.04 7.15 2.85
C ALA A 79 1.22 5.86 2.96
N GLY A 80 1.44 4.88 2.07
CA GLY A 80 0.74 3.60 2.10
C GLY A 80 1.10 2.76 3.33
N ALA A 81 2.40 2.71 3.69
CA ALA A 81 2.84 2.01 4.89
C ALA A 81 2.21 2.58 6.16
N ILE A 82 2.22 3.91 6.33
CA ILE A 82 1.60 4.59 7.47
C ILE A 82 0.09 4.37 7.47
N GLY A 83 -0.58 4.44 6.31
CA GLY A 83 -2.03 4.23 6.21
C GLY A 83 -2.49 2.86 6.73
N ASN A 84 -1.78 1.79 6.37
CA ASN A 84 -2.06 0.45 6.86
C ASN A 84 -1.56 0.21 8.29
N PHE A 85 -0.50 0.91 8.72
CA PHE A 85 0.00 0.86 10.08
C PHE A 85 -0.99 1.45 11.09
N ILE A 86 -1.58 2.61 10.77
CA ILE A 86 -2.59 3.26 11.62
C ILE A 86 -3.76 2.32 11.89
N ASP A 87 -4.28 1.64 10.87
CA ASP A 87 -5.37 0.69 11.03
C ASP A 87 -4.97 -0.44 11.98
N ARG A 88 -3.81 -1.05 11.78
CA ARG A 88 -3.32 -2.15 12.62
C ARG A 88 -3.16 -1.74 14.08
N MET A 89 -2.65 -0.54 14.34
CA MET A 89 -2.45 -0.05 15.71
C MET A 89 -3.75 0.34 16.40
N ARG A 90 -4.75 0.84 15.66
CA ARG A 90 -6.01 1.31 16.24
C ARG A 90 -7.09 0.25 16.28
N LEU A 91 -7.15 -0.61 15.26
CA LEU A 91 -8.26 -1.53 15.03
C LEU A 91 -7.86 -3.01 15.24
N GLY A 92 -6.57 -3.33 15.16
CA GLY A 92 -6.08 -4.72 15.13
C GLY A 92 -6.30 -5.42 13.78
N TYR A 93 -6.71 -4.70 12.75
CA TYR A 93 -6.89 -5.17 11.37
C TYR A 93 -6.75 -4.03 10.39
N VAL A 94 -6.63 -4.32 9.10
CA VAL A 94 -6.68 -3.33 8.03
C VAL A 94 -8.06 -3.35 7.40
N VAL A 95 -8.62 -2.17 7.10
CA VAL A 95 -9.86 -2.06 6.32
C VAL A 95 -9.53 -2.13 4.85
N ASP A 96 -9.98 -3.21 4.18
CA ASP A 96 -9.87 -3.41 2.74
C ASP A 96 -11.24 -3.25 2.09
N MET A 97 -11.26 -2.84 0.79
CA MET A 97 -12.52 -2.45 0.17
C MET A 97 -12.63 -2.70 -1.33
N PHE A 98 -11.55 -2.79 -2.08
CA PHE A 98 -11.60 -2.99 -3.53
C PHE A 98 -11.47 -4.46 -3.88
N GLN A 99 -12.51 -5.01 -4.49
CA GLN A 99 -12.56 -6.35 -5.01
C GLN A 99 -12.58 -6.30 -6.53
N THR A 100 -11.67 -7.02 -7.18
CA THR A 100 -11.71 -7.26 -8.63
C THR A 100 -12.61 -8.45 -8.90
N ASP A 101 -13.61 -8.28 -9.80
CA ASP A 101 -14.63 -9.29 -10.03
C ASP A 101 -14.26 -10.29 -11.15
N PHE A 102 -13.29 -9.94 -12.00
CA PHE A 102 -12.87 -10.73 -13.17
C PHE A 102 -11.66 -11.64 -12.90
N ILE A 103 -10.98 -11.47 -11.78
CA ILE A 103 -9.85 -12.31 -11.35
C ILE A 103 -9.92 -12.56 -9.84
N ASN A 104 -9.43 -13.72 -9.41
CA ASN A 104 -9.29 -14.02 -7.98
C ASN A 104 -8.04 -13.30 -7.42
N PHE A 105 -8.21 -12.06 -7.02
CA PHE A 105 -7.19 -11.22 -6.41
C PHE A 105 -7.60 -10.81 -4.99
N PRO A 106 -6.68 -10.75 -4.03
CA PRO A 106 -7.00 -10.29 -2.67
C PRO A 106 -7.66 -8.92 -2.69
N ILE A 107 -8.65 -8.72 -1.82
CA ILE A 107 -9.27 -7.42 -1.64
C ILE A 107 -8.24 -6.47 -1.05
N PHE A 108 -8.18 -5.25 -1.56
CA PHE A 108 -7.15 -4.26 -1.24
C PHE A 108 -7.75 -2.89 -0.94
N ASN A 109 -6.90 -1.95 -0.55
CA ASN A 109 -7.28 -0.59 -0.23
C ASN A 109 -6.39 0.46 -0.93
N VAL A 110 -6.70 1.75 -0.74
CA VAL A 110 -5.92 2.85 -1.35
C VAL A 110 -4.47 2.87 -0.89
N ALA A 111 -4.18 2.49 0.37
CA ALA A 111 -2.81 2.45 0.86
C ALA A 111 -1.97 1.40 0.12
N ASP A 112 -2.57 0.25 -0.24
CA ASP A 112 -1.90 -0.78 -1.04
C ASP A 112 -1.62 -0.27 -2.46
N VAL A 113 -2.57 0.43 -3.07
CA VAL A 113 -2.36 1.09 -4.37
C VAL A 113 -1.21 2.08 -4.30
N THR A 114 -1.13 2.90 -3.25
CA THR A 114 -0.02 3.86 -3.10
C THR A 114 1.33 3.16 -2.90
N LEU A 115 1.39 2.05 -2.17
CA LEU A 115 2.59 1.22 -2.04
C LEU A 115 3.06 0.71 -3.40
N VAL A 116 2.15 0.11 -4.18
CA VAL A 116 2.46 -0.44 -5.51
C VAL A 116 2.92 0.68 -6.45
N CYS A 117 2.21 1.79 -6.52
CA CYS A 117 2.61 2.95 -7.32
C CYS A 117 3.99 3.49 -6.92
N GLY A 118 4.26 3.54 -5.61
CA GLY A 118 5.56 3.96 -5.10
C GLY A 118 6.71 3.04 -5.56
N VAL A 119 6.50 1.72 -5.50
CA VAL A 119 7.47 0.74 -6.00
C VAL A 119 7.68 0.91 -7.50
N ILE A 120 6.60 1.08 -8.28
CA ILE A 120 6.70 1.31 -9.73
C ILE A 120 7.51 2.57 -10.04
N CYS A 121 7.29 3.68 -9.32
CA CYS A 121 8.06 4.91 -9.49
C CYS A 121 9.57 4.69 -9.25
N ILE A 122 9.93 3.93 -8.21
CA ILE A 122 11.33 3.60 -7.92
C ILE A 122 11.93 2.70 -9.01
N LEU A 123 11.19 1.71 -9.50
CA LEU A 123 11.64 0.85 -10.58
C LEU A 123 11.89 1.64 -11.88
N ILE A 124 10.97 2.54 -12.24
CA ILE A 124 11.14 3.43 -13.41
C ILE A 124 12.42 4.26 -13.24
N TYR A 125 12.61 4.87 -12.06
CA TYR A 125 13.82 5.63 -11.77
C TYR A 125 15.08 4.77 -11.96
N THR A 126 15.13 3.58 -11.39
CA THR A 126 16.30 2.70 -11.46
C THR A 126 16.64 2.34 -12.90
N ILE A 127 15.63 1.99 -13.72
CA ILE A 127 15.82 1.65 -15.14
C ILE A 127 16.35 2.84 -15.95
N LEU A 128 15.86 4.06 -15.66
CA LEU A 128 16.30 5.26 -16.37
C LEU A 128 17.72 5.65 -15.96
N ASP A 129 18.06 5.57 -14.69
CA ASP A 129 19.39 5.92 -14.16
C ASP A 129 20.47 4.99 -14.70
N GLU A 130 20.21 3.67 -14.77
CA GLU A 130 21.12 2.71 -15.39
C GLU A 130 21.40 3.01 -16.86
N LYS A 131 20.39 3.45 -17.61
CA LYS A 131 20.56 3.80 -19.04
C LYS A 131 21.43 5.03 -19.21
N ASP A 132 21.32 6.01 -18.34
CA ASP A 132 22.12 7.23 -18.39
C ASP A 132 23.59 6.99 -17.99
N GLN A 133 23.82 6.09 -17.05
CA GLN A 133 25.19 5.70 -16.67
C GLN A 133 25.90 4.90 -17.76
N LYS A 134 25.20 4.07 -18.52
CA LYS A 134 25.79 3.30 -19.65
C LYS A 134 26.11 4.16 -20.88
N LYS A 135 25.64 5.40 -20.95
CA LYS A 135 25.90 6.33 -22.05
C LYS A 135 27.07 7.28 -21.78
N LYS A 136 27.60 7.27 -20.55
CA LYS A 136 28.80 8.04 -20.15
C LYS A 136 30.05 7.18 -20.22
#